data_ac19256e6fabbff1e494b80c8a9932b2
#
_entry.id   ac19256e6fabbff1e494b80c8a9932b2
#
_cell.length_a   1.000
_cell.length_b   1.000
_cell.length_c   1.000
_cell.angle_alpha   90.00
_cell.angle_beta   90.00
_cell.angle_gamma   90.00
#
_symmetry.space_group_name_H-M   'P 1'
#
loop_
_entity.id
_entity.type
_entity.pdbx_description
1 polymer ?
#
loop_
_entity_poly.entity_id
_entity_poly.type
_entity_poly.pdbx_seq_one_letter_code
_entity_poly.pdbx_strand_id
1 'polypeptide(L)'
;MTQAHEFLFGVFVFVLGAVVGSFLNVCIYRLPADLSINRPRRSFCPACKQPILWHQNIPLISWLLLRGRCTKCGAKISFRYFAVELLTALLFLAVWQTFPWQMAIAYWIFVSLLIVGTFIDFEHFIIPDRVTIGGIIAGVIASLGVPALMETDSRVAAAVRSLLAAALGYVILLLILEAGKVAFGRKRIRFDTPTPFTWTKREDDADFVVGSEKSLWSDHFARQKDRLLLQCDEAKVENHSYGNVTLGFHYDRVTVEEEQFLLDHVNEISGVARELLIPREAMGRGDLKFLAAIGAFLGWRAVLFSLFAGSLLGSVIGLITLITGKRVWSAKLPFGPYLAFGAISWMFFGDVFLQWYGNLLNP
;
A
#
# COMPACT_ATOMS: atom_id res chain seq x y z
N MET A 1 -41.41 -5.24 3.63
CA MET A 1 -40.85 -6.51 3.12
C MET A 1 -41.00 -7.54 4.24
N THR A 2 -41.32 -8.81 3.93
CA THR A 2 -41.38 -9.85 4.98
C THR A 2 -39.94 -10.17 5.48
N GLN A 3 -39.77 -10.51 6.74
CA GLN A 3 -38.45 -10.87 7.33
C GLN A 3 -37.72 -11.93 6.50
N ALA A 4 -38.43 -12.84 5.85
CA ALA A 4 -37.86 -13.85 4.95
C ALA A 4 -37.18 -13.22 3.72
N HIS A 5 -37.75 -12.16 3.13
CA HIS A 5 -37.14 -11.49 1.99
C HIS A 5 -35.85 -10.73 2.38
N GLU A 6 -35.82 -10.09 3.54
CA GLU A 6 -34.65 -9.42 4.04
C GLU A 6 -33.50 -10.40 4.32
N PHE A 7 -33.83 -11.54 4.91
CA PHE A 7 -32.84 -12.61 5.14
C PHE A 7 -32.27 -13.17 3.83
N LEU A 8 -33.13 -13.51 2.86
CA LEU A 8 -32.70 -14.04 1.57
C LEU A 8 -31.84 -13.04 0.80
N PHE A 9 -32.19 -11.76 0.85
CA PHE A 9 -31.41 -10.72 0.21
C PHE A 9 -30.07 -10.51 0.90
N GLY A 10 -30.00 -10.59 2.23
CA GLY A 10 -28.75 -10.58 2.98
C GLY A 10 -27.82 -11.73 2.59
N VAL A 11 -28.36 -12.94 2.44
CA VAL A 11 -27.59 -14.10 1.95
C VAL A 11 -27.07 -13.85 0.53
N PHE A 12 -27.90 -13.29 -0.36
CA PHE A 12 -27.48 -12.93 -1.72
C PHE A 12 -26.31 -11.93 -1.70
N VAL A 13 -26.41 -10.86 -0.90
CA VAL A 13 -25.36 -9.84 -0.76
C VAL A 13 -24.06 -10.44 -0.21
N PHE A 14 -24.15 -11.33 0.78
CA PHE A 14 -22.99 -12.04 1.32
C PHE A 14 -22.29 -12.88 0.25
N VAL A 15 -23.05 -13.66 -0.53
CA VAL A 15 -22.53 -14.47 -1.63
C VAL A 15 -21.91 -13.58 -2.72
N LEU A 16 -22.58 -12.47 -3.07
CA LEU A 16 -22.04 -11.50 -4.01
C LEU A 16 -20.70 -10.93 -3.53
N GLY A 17 -20.63 -10.55 -2.25
CA GLY A 17 -19.40 -10.07 -1.64
C GLY A 17 -18.27 -11.12 -1.67
N ALA A 18 -18.58 -12.39 -1.42
CA ALA A 18 -17.60 -13.47 -1.51
C ALA A 18 -17.09 -13.67 -2.96
N VAL A 19 -17.97 -13.60 -3.96
CA VAL A 19 -17.58 -13.67 -5.38
C VAL A 19 -16.71 -12.49 -5.79
N VAL A 20 -17.09 -11.27 -5.38
CA VAL A 20 -16.26 -10.08 -5.60
C VAL A 20 -14.91 -10.25 -4.89
N GLY A 21 -14.88 -10.71 -3.64
CA GLY A 21 -13.64 -10.98 -2.89
C GLY A 21 -12.69 -11.95 -3.59
N SER A 22 -13.24 -13.00 -4.22
CA SER A 22 -12.44 -13.91 -5.05
C SER A 22 -11.82 -13.19 -6.25
N PHE A 23 -12.53 -12.25 -6.89
CA PHE A 23 -11.97 -11.40 -7.93
C PHE A 23 -10.93 -10.41 -7.39
N LEU A 24 -11.17 -9.83 -6.19
CA LEU A 24 -10.19 -8.94 -5.56
C LEU A 24 -8.85 -9.65 -5.30
N ASN A 25 -8.85 -10.94 -4.97
CA ASN A 25 -7.63 -11.73 -4.87
C ASN A 25 -6.83 -11.78 -6.18
N VAL A 26 -7.51 -11.81 -7.33
CA VAL A 26 -6.84 -11.72 -8.64
C VAL A 26 -6.20 -10.34 -8.82
N CYS A 27 -6.91 -9.28 -8.43
CA CYS A 27 -6.37 -7.91 -8.48
C CYS A 27 -5.14 -7.75 -7.57
N ILE A 28 -5.22 -8.24 -6.32
CA ILE A 28 -4.12 -8.19 -5.34
C ILE A 28 -2.86 -8.89 -5.87
N TYR A 29 -3.03 -10.04 -6.54
CA TYR A 29 -1.90 -10.79 -7.08
C TYR A 29 -1.32 -10.18 -8.35
N ARG A 30 -2.16 -9.63 -9.25
CA ARG A 30 -1.72 -9.22 -10.59
C ARG A 30 -1.31 -7.75 -10.70
N LEU A 31 -1.96 -6.84 -9.97
CA LEU A 31 -1.69 -5.40 -10.10
C LEU A 31 -0.25 -5.01 -9.72
N PRO A 32 0.35 -5.54 -8.63
CA PRO A 32 1.73 -5.21 -8.27
C PRO A 32 2.76 -5.68 -9.30
N ALA A 33 2.46 -6.78 -10.00
CA ALA A 33 3.33 -7.37 -11.01
C ALA A 33 3.07 -6.84 -12.42
N ASP A 34 2.25 -5.78 -12.58
CA ASP A 34 1.81 -5.22 -13.87
C ASP A 34 1.21 -6.24 -14.84
N LEU A 35 0.68 -7.34 -14.29
CA LEU A 35 0.03 -8.38 -15.08
C LEU A 35 -1.39 -7.95 -15.47
N SER A 36 -1.85 -8.44 -16.63
CA SER A 36 -3.23 -8.21 -17.07
C SER A 36 -4.23 -8.92 -16.14
N ILE A 37 -5.23 -8.16 -15.64
CA ILE A 37 -6.32 -8.74 -14.83
C ILE A 37 -7.15 -9.74 -15.65
N ASN A 38 -7.29 -9.51 -16.96
CA ASN A 38 -8.15 -10.28 -17.86
C ASN A 38 -7.44 -11.46 -18.54
N ARG A 39 -6.11 -11.55 -18.50
CA ARG A 39 -5.33 -12.62 -19.14
C ARG A 39 -4.31 -13.22 -18.16
N PRO A 40 -4.34 -14.54 -17.96
CA PRO A 40 -5.33 -15.53 -18.41
C PRO A 40 -6.69 -15.32 -17.75
N ARG A 41 -7.78 -15.72 -18.40
CA ARG A 41 -9.16 -15.56 -17.89
C ARG A 41 -9.43 -16.38 -16.63
N ARG A 42 -8.73 -17.50 -16.45
CA ARG A 42 -8.91 -18.40 -15.30
C ARG A 42 -7.84 -18.18 -14.26
N SER A 43 -8.20 -18.42 -13.01
CA SER A 43 -7.24 -18.52 -11.91
C SER A 43 -6.36 -19.75 -12.12
N PHE A 44 -5.11 -19.67 -11.70
CA PHE A 44 -4.13 -20.77 -11.81
C PHE A 44 -3.36 -20.91 -10.49
N CYS A 45 -2.86 -22.09 -10.24
CA CYS A 45 -1.99 -22.34 -9.08
C CYS A 45 -0.63 -21.64 -9.28
N PRO A 46 -0.16 -20.81 -8.34
CA PRO A 46 1.13 -20.12 -8.47
C PRO A 46 2.32 -21.10 -8.59
N ALA A 47 2.24 -22.27 -7.94
CA ALA A 47 3.31 -23.26 -7.92
C ALA A 47 3.39 -24.09 -9.20
N CYS A 48 2.27 -24.73 -9.61
CA CYS A 48 2.30 -25.64 -10.78
C CYS A 48 1.74 -25.02 -12.06
N LYS A 49 1.29 -23.74 -12.03
CA LYS A 49 0.73 -22.97 -13.16
C LYS A 49 -0.51 -23.61 -13.82
N GLN A 50 -1.04 -24.71 -13.27
CA GLN A 50 -2.25 -25.36 -13.77
C GLN A 50 -3.48 -24.52 -13.49
N PRO A 51 -4.45 -24.45 -14.44
CA PRO A 51 -5.69 -23.72 -14.25
C PRO A 51 -6.54 -24.37 -13.16
N ILE A 52 -7.17 -23.53 -12.32
CA ILE A 52 -8.09 -23.98 -11.29
C ILE A 52 -9.47 -24.16 -11.93
N LEU A 53 -10.11 -25.31 -11.70
CA LEU A 53 -11.44 -25.59 -12.21
C LEU A 53 -12.49 -24.76 -11.46
N TRP A 54 -13.62 -24.44 -12.10
CA TRP A 54 -14.63 -23.55 -11.53
C TRP A 54 -15.17 -24.04 -10.17
N HIS A 55 -15.41 -25.34 -10.00
CA HIS A 55 -15.87 -25.93 -8.73
C HIS A 55 -14.80 -25.96 -7.62
N GLN A 56 -13.53 -25.79 -7.98
CA GLN A 56 -12.41 -25.64 -7.06
C GLN A 56 -12.15 -24.16 -6.71
N ASN A 57 -12.91 -23.24 -7.26
CA ASN A 57 -12.81 -21.81 -7.08
C ASN A 57 -14.12 -21.19 -6.56
N ILE A 58 -14.97 -21.99 -5.92
CA ILE A 58 -16.17 -21.49 -5.22
C ILE A 58 -15.69 -20.75 -3.98
N PRO A 59 -15.99 -19.42 -3.86
CA PRO A 59 -15.48 -18.62 -2.78
C PRO A 59 -15.79 -19.22 -1.40
N LEU A 60 -14.85 -19.10 -0.47
CA LEU A 60 -14.88 -19.64 0.89
C LEU A 60 -14.91 -21.17 0.95
N ILE A 61 -15.88 -21.79 0.25
CA ILE A 61 -16.16 -23.22 0.30
C ILE A 61 -14.98 -24.05 -0.20
N SER A 62 -14.44 -23.71 -1.37
CA SER A 62 -13.35 -24.48 -1.96
C SER A 62 -12.10 -24.47 -1.10
N TRP A 63 -11.75 -23.33 -0.51
CA TRP A 63 -10.57 -23.22 0.36
C TRP A 63 -10.72 -24.12 1.60
N LEU A 64 -11.89 -24.15 2.24
CA LEU A 64 -12.20 -25.01 3.40
C LEU A 64 -12.16 -26.48 3.03
N LEU A 65 -12.88 -26.89 1.97
CA LEU A 65 -12.97 -28.29 1.53
C LEU A 65 -11.62 -28.85 1.10
N LEU A 66 -10.81 -28.04 0.39
CA LEU A 66 -9.47 -28.41 -0.07
C LEU A 66 -8.39 -28.19 1.00
N ARG A 67 -8.78 -27.75 2.22
CA ARG A 67 -7.85 -27.47 3.34
C ARG A 67 -6.69 -26.57 2.92
N GLY A 68 -6.96 -25.57 2.09
CA GLY A 68 -5.98 -24.62 1.58
C GLY A 68 -4.86 -25.28 0.76
N ARG A 69 -5.15 -26.31 -0.04
CA ARG A 69 -4.16 -27.00 -0.89
C ARG A 69 -4.61 -27.11 -2.34
N CYS A 70 -3.63 -27.03 -3.24
CA CYS A 70 -3.88 -27.29 -4.65
C CYS A 70 -4.18 -28.78 -4.89
N THR A 71 -5.25 -29.09 -5.63
CA THR A 71 -5.67 -30.46 -5.95
C THR A 71 -4.69 -31.19 -6.87
N LYS A 72 -3.86 -30.46 -7.63
CA LYS A 72 -2.92 -31.05 -8.61
C LYS A 72 -1.53 -31.32 -8.00
N CYS A 73 -0.96 -30.35 -7.28
CA CYS A 73 0.41 -30.44 -6.78
C CYS A 73 0.52 -30.46 -5.24
N GLY A 74 -0.61 -30.32 -4.50
CA GLY A 74 -0.60 -30.29 -3.04
C GLY A 74 -0.02 -29.03 -2.40
N ALA A 75 0.47 -28.07 -3.19
CA ALA A 75 1.04 -26.83 -2.68
C ALA A 75 0.03 -26.04 -1.82
N LYS A 76 0.50 -25.43 -0.74
CA LYS A 76 -0.34 -24.63 0.17
C LYS A 76 -0.83 -23.36 -0.53
N ILE A 77 -2.12 -23.09 -0.42
CA ILE A 77 -2.77 -21.85 -0.84
C ILE A 77 -2.88 -20.96 0.39
N SER A 78 -2.36 -19.74 0.32
CA SER A 78 -2.34 -18.79 1.44
C SER A 78 -3.73 -18.57 2.04
N PHE A 79 -3.83 -18.48 3.36
CA PHE A 79 -5.05 -18.12 4.08
C PHE A 79 -5.60 -16.74 3.65
N ARG A 80 -4.74 -15.86 3.13
CA ARG A 80 -5.15 -14.56 2.59
C ARG A 80 -6.33 -14.67 1.62
N TYR A 81 -6.35 -15.69 0.74
CA TYR A 81 -7.43 -15.88 -0.23
C TYR A 81 -8.80 -16.01 0.45
N PHE A 82 -8.86 -16.87 1.45
CA PHE A 82 -10.07 -17.04 2.27
C PHE A 82 -10.42 -15.78 3.06
N ALA A 83 -9.42 -15.13 3.67
CA ALA A 83 -9.62 -13.93 4.48
C ALA A 83 -10.17 -12.76 3.65
N VAL A 84 -9.65 -12.53 2.44
CA VAL A 84 -10.15 -11.49 1.54
C VAL A 84 -11.59 -11.76 1.11
N GLU A 85 -11.93 -13.01 0.77
CA GLU A 85 -13.29 -13.39 0.37
C GLU A 85 -14.27 -13.18 1.53
N LEU A 86 -13.92 -13.64 2.73
CA LEU A 86 -14.77 -13.50 3.93
C LEU A 86 -14.93 -12.03 4.34
N LEU A 87 -13.83 -11.28 4.36
CA LEU A 87 -13.84 -9.85 4.73
C LEU A 87 -14.73 -9.06 3.76
N THR A 88 -14.61 -9.32 2.45
CA THR A 88 -15.43 -8.66 1.44
C THR A 88 -16.90 -9.00 1.62
N ALA A 89 -17.22 -10.28 1.85
CA ALA A 89 -18.59 -10.73 2.08
C ALA A 89 -19.23 -10.08 3.31
N LEU A 90 -18.50 -10.02 4.43
CA LEU A 90 -18.96 -9.41 5.67
C LEU A 90 -19.14 -7.89 5.54
N LEU A 91 -18.20 -7.20 4.89
CA LEU A 91 -18.31 -5.75 4.69
C LEU A 91 -19.43 -5.40 3.70
N PHE A 92 -19.66 -6.19 2.66
CA PHE A 92 -20.80 -5.98 1.75
C PHE A 92 -22.12 -6.12 2.49
N LEU A 93 -22.24 -7.15 3.33
CA LEU A 93 -23.42 -7.37 4.15
C LEU A 93 -23.63 -6.23 5.16
N ALA A 94 -22.57 -5.81 5.87
CA ALA A 94 -22.63 -4.72 6.82
C ALA A 94 -23.05 -3.40 6.15
N VAL A 95 -22.48 -3.08 4.99
CA VAL A 95 -22.85 -1.89 4.22
C VAL A 95 -24.33 -1.95 3.79
N TRP A 96 -24.78 -3.12 3.33
CA TRP A 96 -26.18 -3.31 2.94
C TRP A 96 -27.17 -3.10 4.10
N GLN A 97 -26.80 -3.55 5.29
CA GLN A 97 -27.65 -3.42 6.48
C GLN A 97 -27.67 -2.00 7.06
N THR A 98 -26.63 -1.20 6.79
CA THR A 98 -26.47 0.12 7.38
C THR A 98 -26.92 1.26 6.48
N PHE A 99 -26.76 1.13 5.16
CA PHE A 99 -26.96 2.25 4.23
C PHE A 99 -28.09 1.97 3.23
N PRO A 100 -28.76 3.03 2.73
CA PRO A 100 -29.70 2.91 1.60
C PRO A 100 -29.01 2.30 0.37
N TRP A 101 -29.76 1.55 -0.44
CA TRP A 101 -29.22 0.79 -1.56
C TRP A 101 -28.38 1.61 -2.56
N GLN A 102 -28.74 2.89 -2.80
CA GLN A 102 -27.99 3.77 -3.69
C GLN A 102 -26.58 4.04 -3.14
N MET A 103 -26.46 4.29 -1.84
CA MET A 103 -25.17 4.49 -1.17
C MET A 103 -24.42 3.16 -1.04
N ALA A 104 -25.13 2.06 -0.79
CA ALA A 104 -24.51 0.74 -0.62
C ALA A 104 -23.71 0.32 -1.85
N ILE A 105 -24.20 0.56 -3.07
CA ILE A 105 -23.47 0.27 -4.30
C ILE A 105 -22.16 1.07 -4.37
N ALA A 106 -22.18 2.35 -4.06
CA ALA A 106 -20.99 3.19 -4.02
C ALA A 106 -19.98 2.71 -2.96
N TYR A 107 -20.47 2.35 -1.78
CA TYR A 107 -19.62 1.84 -0.69
C TYR A 107 -19.09 0.43 -0.95
N TRP A 108 -19.78 -0.42 -1.70
CA TRP A 108 -19.21 -1.72 -2.15
C TRP A 108 -17.98 -1.51 -3.05
N ILE A 109 -18.04 -0.54 -3.97
CA ILE A 109 -16.89 -0.16 -4.80
C ILE A 109 -15.78 0.36 -3.91
N PHE A 110 -16.09 1.27 -3.00
CA PHE A 110 -15.12 1.87 -2.08
C PHE A 110 -14.41 0.82 -1.20
N VAL A 111 -15.16 -0.05 -0.54
CA VAL A 111 -14.63 -1.13 0.30
C VAL A 111 -13.75 -2.08 -0.53
N SER A 112 -14.14 -2.40 -1.77
CA SER A 112 -13.34 -3.23 -2.66
C SER A 112 -11.97 -2.59 -2.96
N LEU A 113 -11.94 -1.27 -3.21
CA LEU A 113 -10.70 -0.52 -3.42
C LEU A 113 -9.84 -0.48 -2.15
N LEU A 114 -10.45 -0.29 -0.98
CA LEU A 114 -9.75 -0.31 0.29
C LEU A 114 -9.11 -1.68 0.55
N ILE A 115 -9.83 -2.78 0.31
CA ILE A 115 -9.32 -4.14 0.49
C ILE A 115 -8.13 -4.39 -0.45
N VAL A 116 -8.27 -4.08 -1.75
CA VAL A 116 -7.17 -4.28 -2.70
C VAL A 116 -5.94 -3.46 -2.31
N GLY A 117 -6.11 -2.17 -2.02
CA GLY A 117 -5.01 -1.29 -1.60
C GLY A 117 -4.33 -1.79 -0.33
N THR A 118 -5.12 -2.18 0.67
CA THR A 118 -4.63 -2.70 1.96
C THR A 118 -3.79 -3.96 1.79
N PHE A 119 -4.29 -4.96 1.07
CA PHE A 119 -3.57 -6.22 0.94
C PHE A 119 -2.34 -6.13 0.04
N ILE A 120 -2.37 -5.27 -0.98
CA ILE A 120 -1.17 -4.98 -1.78
C ILE A 120 -0.12 -4.24 -0.93
N ASP A 121 -0.53 -3.25 -0.14
CA ASP A 121 0.39 -2.50 0.70
C ASP A 121 1.02 -3.37 1.80
N PHE A 122 0.27 -4.33 2.36
CA PHE A 122 0.81 -5.30 3.31
C PHE A 122 1.91 -6.20 2.72
N GLU A 123 1.82 -6.55 1.45
CA GLU A 123 2.76 -7.48 0.83
C GLU A 123 3.91 -6.78 0.12
N HIS A 124 3.64 -5.64 -0.51
CA HIS A 124 4.56 -4.99 -1.43
C HIS A 124 4.97 -3.58 -1.02
N PHE A 125 4.39 -3.00 0.05
CA PHE A 125 4.63 -1.62 0.49
C PHE A 125 4.37 -0.58 -0.60
N ILE A 126 3.45 -0.85 -1.50
CA ILE A 126 3.02 0.03 -2.59
C ILE A 126 1.50 -0.01 -2.73
N ILE A 127 0.91 1.10 -3.19
CA ILE A 127 -0.49 1.13 -3.61
C ILE A 127 -0.53 1.54 -5.08
N PRO A 128 -0.94 0.64 -6.01
CA PRO A 128 -0.92 0.91 -7.44
C PRO A 128 -1.81 2.08 -7.84
N ASP A 129 -1.38 2.86 -8.84
CA ASP A 129 -2.12 4.02 -9.34
C ASP A 129 -3.51 3.63 -9.88
N ARG A 130 -3.67 2.43 -10.42
CA ARG A 130 -4.98 1.91 -10.87
C ARG A 130 -5.99 1.84 -9.72
N VAL A 131 -5.56 1.54 -8.50
CA VAL A 131 -6.42 1.49 -7.31
C VAL A 131 -6.69 2.90 -6.80
N THR A 132 -5.66 3.74 -6.67
CA THR A 132 -5.77 5.06 -6.06
C THR A 132 -6.42 6.08 -6.98
N ILE A 133 -5.92 6.24 -8.21
CA ILE A 133 -6.48 7.17 -9.19
C ILE A 133 -7.86 6.67 -9.65
N GLY A 134 -7.98 5.35 -9.91
CA GLY A 134 -9.28 4.72 -10.19
C GLY A 134 -10.29 4.96 -9.06
N GLY A 135 -9.82 4.92 -7.81
CA GLY A 135 -10.63 5.22 -6.63
C GLY A 135 -11.11 6.67 -6.58
N ILE A 136 -10.23 7.64 -6.85
CA ILE A 136 -10.63 9.07 -6.91
C ILE A 136 -11.71 9.27 -7.98
N ILE A 137 -11.49 8.75 -9.18
CA ILE A 137 -12.45 8.87 -10.29
C ILE A 137 -13.79 8.21 -9.92
N ALA A 138 -13.75 7.00 -9.36
CA ALA A 138 -14.94 6.27 -8.93
C ALA A 138 -15.71 7.03 -7.83
N GLY A 139 -15.01 7.65 -6.87
CA GLY A 139 -15.61 8.46 -5.81
C GLY A 139 -16.32 9.70 -6.34
N VAL A 140 -15.70 10.42 -7.27
CA VAL A 140 -16.31 11.58 -7.92
C VAL A 140 -17.55 11.17 -8.74
N ILE A 141 -17.46 10.10 -9.51
CA ILE A 141 -18.62 9.56 -10.27
C ILE A 141 -19.73 9.12 -9.32
N ALA A 142 -19.39 8.42 -8.23
CA ALA A 142 -20.35 8.00 -7.22
C ALA A 142 -21.05 9.20 -6.57
N SER A 143 -20.32 10.27 -6.25
CA SER A 143 -20.90 11.50 -5.66
C SER A 143 -21.84 12.23 -6.64
N LEU A 144 -21.54 12.21 -7.95
CA LEU A 144 -22.45 12.72 -8.99
C LEU A 144 -23.75 11.91 -9.08
N GLY A 145 -23.64 10.58 -8.96
CA GLY A 145 -24.77 9.66 -9.00
C GLY A 145 -25.62 9.67 -7.72
N VAL A 146 -24.95 9.81 -6.57
CA VAL A 146 -25.55 9.76 -5.22
C VAL A 146 -25.04 10.97 -4.41
N PRO A 147 -25.64 12.17 -4.60
CA PRO A 147 -25.19 13.39 -3.90
C PRO A 147 -25.21 13.30 -2.37
N ALA A 148 -26.05 12.45 -1.82
CA ALA A 148 -26.13 12.17 -0.38
C ALA A 148 -24.80 11.67 0.23
N LEU A 149 -23.88 11.10 -0.56
CA LEU A 149 -22.52 10.75 -0.12
C LEU A 149 -21.73 11.97 0.38
N MET A 150 -22.07 13.16 -0.15
CA MET A 150 -21.42 14.43 0.18
C MET A 150 -22.33 15.36 0.98
N GLU A 151 -23.34 14.82 1.65
CA GLU A 151 -24.29 15.59 2.48
C GLU A 151 -24.93 16.78 1.72
N THR A 152 -25.36 16.57 0.49
CA THR A 152 -25.99 17.59 -0.38
C THR A 152 -26.98 16.96 -1.34
N ASP A 153 -27.95 17.77 -1.83
CA ASP A 153 -28.91 17.33 -2.84
C ASP A 153 -28.44 17.68 -4.29
N SER A 154 -27.49 18.59 -4.42
CA SER A 154 -26.99 19.03 -5.71
C SER A 154 -25.86 18.13 -6.22
N ARG A 155 -26.01 17.55 -7.40
CA ARG A 155 -24.99 16.73 -8.07
C ARG A 155 -23.67 17.47 -8.29
N VAL A 156 -23.75 18.74 -8.73
CA VAL A 156 -22.57 19.57 -8.97
C VAL A 156 -21.87 19.90 -7.65
N ALA A 157 -22.61 20.27 -6.60
CA ALA A 157 -22.06 20.51 -5.29
C ALA A 157 -21.40 19.25 -4.71
N ALA A 158 -22.00 18.07 -4.90
CA ALA A 158 -21.45 16.79 -4.48
C ALA A 158 -20.10 16.50 -5.17
N ALA A 159 -20.03 16.67 -6.50
CA ALA A 159 -18.78 16.49 -7.23
C ALA A 159 -17.68 17.46 -6.79
N VAL A 160 -18.03 18.74 -6.57
CA VAL A 160 -17.07 19.75 -6.08
C VAL A 160 -16.59 19.41 -4.67
N ARG A 161 -17.49 19.02 -3.75
CA ARG A 161 -17.11 18.59 -2.39
C ARG A 161 -16.22 17.35 -2.42
N SER A 162 -16.53 16.37 -3.27
CA SER A 162 -15.72 15.16 -3.48
C SER A 162 -14.31 15.49 -3.95
N LEU A 163 -14.17 16.35 -4.97
CA LEU A 163 -12.88 16.80 -5.48
C LEU A 163 -12.09 17.62 -4.46
N LEU A 164 -12.74 18.51 -3.73
CA LEU A 164 -12.10 19.29 -2.66
C LEU A 164 -11.62 18.39 -1.53
N ALA A 165 -12.41 17.39 -1.12
CA ALA A 165 -12.02 16.43 -0.10
C ALA A 165 -10.86 15.54 -0.58
N ALA A 166 -10.85 15.13 -1.85
CA ALA A 166 -9.74 14.40 -2.45
C ALA A 166 -8.47 15.26 -2.47
N ALA A 167 -8.58 16.52 -2.90
CA ALA A 167 -7.46 17.47 -2.90
C ALA A 167 -6.93 17.69 -1.48
N LEU A 168 -7.81 17.86 -0.49
CA LEU A 168 -7.43 18.00 0.91
C LEU A 168 -6.63 16.80 1.39
N GLY A 169 -7.11 15.55 1.14
CA GLY A 169 -6.42 14.33 1.54
C GLY A 169 -5.03 14.21 0.92
N TYR A 170 -4.91 14.56 -0.37
CA TYR A 170 -3.62 14.57 -1.05
C TYR A 170 -2.67 15.62 -0.48
N VAL A 171 -3.14 16.88 -0.33
CA VAL A 171 -2.31 18.01 0.11
C VAL A 171 -1.84 17.83 1.56
N ILE A 172 -2.71 17.39 2.48
CA ILE A 172 -2.30 17.18 3.88
C ILE A 172 -1.16 16.17 3.96
N LEU A 173 -1.29 15.01 3.33
CA LEU A 173 -0.21 14.01 3.35
C LEU A 173 1.03 14.48 2.58
N LEU A 174 0.87 15.25 1.51
CA LEU A 174 2.00 15.86 0.81
C LEU A 174 2.79 16.81 1.75
N LEU A 175 2.10 17.66 2.49
CA LEU A 175 2.74 18.57 3.44
C LEU A 175 3.47 17.79 4.56
N ILE A 176 2.85 16.73 5.10
CA ILE A 176 3.47 15.86 6.10
C ILE A 176 4.71 15.17 5.52
N LEU A 177 4.63 14.69 4.28
CA LEU A 177 5.75 14.04 3.58
C LEU A 177 6.91 15.02 3.37
N GLU A 178 6.64 16.22 2.88
CA GLU A 178 7.68 17.24 2.66
C GLU A 178 8.28 17.74 3.99
N ALA A 179 7.46 17.96 5.03
CA ALA A 179 7.94 18.27 6.37
C ALA A 179 8.81 17.12 6.94
N GLY A 180 8.39 15.86 6.73
CA GLY A 180 9.16 14.69 7.13
C GLY A 180 10.51 14.59 6.41
N LYS A 181 10.57 14.95 5.12
CA LYS A 181 11.85 15.02 4.39
C LYS A 181 12.78 16.08 4.93
N VAL A 182 12.26 17.25 5.30
CA VAL A 182 13.05 18.33 5.90
C VAL A 182 13.57 17.91 7.28
N ALA A 183 12.72 17.29 8.12
CA ALA A 183 13.09 16.91 9.48
C ALA A 183 13.95 15.65 9.56
N PHE A 184 13.69 14.64 8.73
CA PHE A 184 14.26 13.29 8.85
C PHE A 184 14.78 12.71 7.53
N GLY A 185 14.82 13.48 6.47
CA GLY A 185 14.95 13.00 5.07
C GLY A 185 16.32 12.41 4.71
N ARG A 186 17.28 12.37 5.64
CA ARG A 186 18.61 11.79 5.40
C ARG A 186 19.10 11.05 6.65
N LYS A 187 19.26 9.73 6.56
CA LYS A 187 20.04 8.99 7.56
C LYS A 187 21.50 9.15 7.19
N ARG A 188 22.23 9.85 8.03
CA ARG A 188 23.66 10.08 7.91
C ARG A 188 24.37 9.06 8.80
N ILE A 189 25.14 8.17 8.21
CA ILE A 189 26.01 7.24 8.91
C ILE A 189 27.43 7.74 8.66
N ARG A 190 28.04 8.36 9.69
CA ARG A 190 29.44 8.74 9.67
C ARG A 190 30.25 7.58 10.21
N PHE A 191 31.31 7.26 9.52
CA PHE A 191 32.29 6.28 10.00
C PHE A 191 33.36 6.99 10.82
N ASP A 192 33.65 6.48 12.00
CA ASP A 192 34.66 7.07 12.87
C ASP A 192 36.06 7.01 12.24
N THR A 193 36.31 6.04 11.39
CA THR A 193 37.49 5.88 10.56
C THR A 193 37.13 5.69 9.11
N PRO A 194 37.97 6.15 8.15
CA PRO A 194 37.75 5.86 6.73
C PRO A 194 37.57 4.37 6.52
N THR A 195 36.37 3.98 6.05
CA THR A 195 35.94 2.57 6.00
C THR A 195 35.93 2.09 4.56
N PRO A 196 36.62 0.98 4.24
CA PRO A 196 36.62 0.43 2.90
C PRO A 196 35.21 -0.05 2.53
N PHE A 197 34.81 0.16 1.28
CA PHE A 197 33.60 -0.38 0.72
C PHE A 197 33.88 -1.06 -0.61
N THR A 198 33.04 -2.07 -0.93
CA THR A 198 33.05 -2.74 -2.23
C THR A 198 31.63 -3.03 -2.68
N TRP A 199 31.38 -2.79 -3.95
CA TRP A 199 30.19 -3.23 -4.65
C TRP A 199 30.65 -4.20 -5.74
N THR A 200 30.10 -5.41 -5.75
CA THR A 200 30.52 -6.46 -6.70
C THR A 200 29.27 -7.08 -7.34
N LYS A 201 29.24 -7.09 -8.67
CA LYS A 201 28.14 -7.64 -9.45
C LYS A 201 28.02 -9.16 -9.26
N ARG A 202 26.77 -9.66 -9.19
CA ARG A 202 26.41 -11.08 -9.27
C ARG A 202 25.48 -11.34 -10.46
N GLU A 203 25.14 -12.61 -10.73
CA GLU A 203 24.24 -12.98 -11.83
C GLU A 203 22.84 -12.34 -11.71
N ASP A 204 22.24 -12.32 -10.49
CA ASP A 204 20.88 -11.80 -10.27
C ASP A 204 20.82 -10.53 -9.39
N ASP A 205 21.93 -10.11 -8.77
CA ASP A 205 21.98 -8.98 -7.84
C ASP A 205 23.42 -8.45 -7.72
N ALA A 206 23.75 -7.73 -6.65
CA ALA A 206 25.13 -7.36 -6.29
C ALA A 206 25.36 -7.45 -4.79
N ASP A 207 26.61 -7.72 -4.41
CA ASP A 207 27.06 -7.59 -3.02
C ASP A 207 27.51 -6.16 -2.74
N PHE A 208 27.00 -5.59 -1.66
CA PHE A 208 27.47 -4.33 -1.13
C PHE A 208 28.06 -4.53 0.26
N VAL A 209 29.34 -4.28 0.39
CA VAL A 209 30.09 -4.47 1.63
C VAL A 209 30.63 -3.12 2.08
N VAL A 210 30.41 -2.74 3.34
CA VAL A 210 30.96 -1.55 3.95
C VAL A 210 31.59 -1.96 5.29
N GLY A 211 32.88 -1.91 5.38
CA GLY A 211 33.64 -2.42 6.53
C GLY A 211 33.44 -3.92 6.71
N SER A 212 32.84 -4.33 7.82
CA SER A 212 32.50 -5.73 8.13
C SER A 212 31.06 -6.11 7.75
N GLU A 213 30.22 -5.15 7.40
CA GLU A 213 28.81 -5.41 7.07
C GLU A 213 28.66 -5.72 5.59
N LYS A 214 28.09 -6.89 5.31
CA LYS A 214 27.71 -7.35 3.96
C LYS A 214 26.21 -7.36 3.82
N SER A 215 25.72 -6.78 2.73
CA SER A 215 24.29 -6.70 2.39
C SER A 215 24.08 -6.95 0.89
N LEU A 216 22.89 -7.33 0.50
CA LEU A 216 22.49 -7.39 -0.90
C LEU A 216 22.16 -5.97 -1.39
N TRP A 217 22.50 -5.70 -2.65
CA TRP A 217 22.26 -4.39 -3.26
C TRP A 217 20.78 -4.03 -3.31
N SER A 218 19.93 -4.99 -3.66
CA SER A 218 18.48 -4.84 -3.70
C SER A 218 17.86 -4.42 -2.36
N ASP A 219 18.49 -4.76 -1.22
CA ASP A 219 17.98 -4.42 0.12
C ASP A 219 18.05 -2.91 0.42
N HIS A 220 18.90 -2.17 -0.28
CA HIS A 220 19.09 -0.72 -0.09
C HIS A 220 18.07 0.12 -0.85
N PHE A 221 17.36 -0.46 -1.82
CA PHE A 221 16.41 0.24 -2.68
C PHE A 221 15.01 -0.31 -2.50
N ALA A 222 14.13 0.45 -1.88
CA ALA A 222 12.70 0.12 -1.83
C ALA A 222 12.00 0.45 -3.17
N ARG A 223 12.62 1.35 -3.98
CA ARG A 223 12.12 1.81 -5.29
C ARG A 223 13.28 2.07 -6.22
N GLN A 224 13.06 1.92 -7.52
CA GLN A 224 14.05 2.23 -8.56
C GLN A 224 14.55 3.70 -8.56
N LYS A 225 13.80 4.62 -7.92
CA LYS A 225 14.15 6.05 -7.81
C LYS A 225 14.91 6.38 -6.53
N ASP A 226 15.11 5.43 -5.65
CA ASP A 226 15.88 5.65 -4.43
C ASP A 226 17.34 5.93 -4.81
N ARG A 227 17.99 6.82 -4.04
CA ARG A 227 19.37 7.25 -4.29
C ARG A 227 20.15 7.13 -3.01
N LEU A 228 21.27 6.41 -3.05
CA LEU A 228 22.23 6.29 -1.96
C LEU A 228 23.44 7.16 -2.28
N LEU A 229 23.85 8.01 -1.36
CA LEU A 229 25.04 8.86 -1.54
C LEU A 229 26.14 8.37 -0.63
N LEU A 230 27.31 8.13 -1.19
CA LEU A 230 28.51 7.71 -0.48
C LEU A 230 29.60 8.77 -0.67
N GLN A 231 29.98 9.44 0.41
CA GLN A 231 31.12 10.36 0.39
C GLN A 231 32.41 9.58 0.61
N CYS A 232 33.28 9.62 -0.38
CA CYS A 232 34.51 8.84 -0.41
C CYS A 232 35.75 9.73 -0.41
N ASP A 233 36.78 9.30 0.28
CA ASP A 233 38.12 9.86 0.13
C ASP A 233 38.72 9.44 -1.18
N GLU A 234 38.55 8.16 -1.50
CA GLU A 234 38.97 7.55 -2.74
C GLU A 234 37.88 6.60 -3.22
N ALA A 235 37.58 6.65 -4.52
CA ALA A 235 36.66 5.73 -5.16
C ALA A 235 37.24 5.26 -6.48
N LYS A 236 37.07 3.98 -6.78
CA LYS A 236 37.46 3.37 -8.03
C LYS A 236 36.23 2.73 -8.67
N VAL A 237 35.89 3.17 -9.88
CA VAL A 237 34.84 2.60 -10.71
C VAL A 237 35.52 1.98 -11.92
N GLU A 238 35.63 0.66 -11.92
CA GLU A 238 36.43 -0.09 -12.91
C GLU A 238 37.88 0.42 -13.01
N ASN A 239 38.20 1.08 -14.12
CA ASN A 239 39.54 1.61 -14.41
C ASN A 239 39.73 3.09 -14.05
N HIS A 240 38.69 3.76 -13.59
CA HIS A 240 38.71 5.19 -13.25
C HIS A 240 38.86 5.36 -11.74
N SER A 241 39.79 6.15 -11.32
CA SER A 241 40.07 6.49 -9.90
C SER A 241 39.70 7.95 -9.64
N TYR A 242 38.93 8.17 -8.58
CA TYR A 242 38.45 9.49 -8.17
C TYR A 242 38.87 9.76 -6.72
N GLY A 243 39.31 10.99 -6.44
CA GLY A 243 39.67 11.44 -5.10
C GLY A 243 38.64 12.42 -4.54
N ASN A 244 38.26 12.24 -3.28
CA ASN A 244 37.33 13.11 -2.55
C ASN A 244 36.02 13.40 -3.28
N VAL A 245 35.33 12.34 -3.65
CA VAL A 245 34.11 12.41 -4.47
C VAL A 245 32.87 11.87 -3.74
N THR A 246 31.70 12.27 -4.21
CA THR A 246 30.42 11.69 -3.78
C THR A 246 29.89 10.76 -4.87
N LEU A 247 29.83 9.48 -4.55
CA LEU A 247 29.16 8.49 -5.41
C LEU A 247 27.66 8.56 -5.18
N GLY A 248 26.91 8.78 -6.25
CA GLY A 248 25.44 8.73 -6.24
C GLY A 248 24.95 7.40 -6.81
N PHE A 249 24.68 6.44 -5.96
CA PHE A 249 24.16 5.15 -6.40
C PHE A 249 22.65 5.20 -6.62
N HIS A 250 22.21 4.78 -7.78
CA HIS A 250 20.84 4.46 -8.14
C HIS A 250 20.69 2.95 -8.32
N TYR A 251 19.47 2.46 -8.46
CA TYR A 251 19.22 1.03 -8.64
C TYR A 251 20.00 0.44 -9.83
N ASP A 252 20.06 1.16 -10.95
CA ASP A 252 20.59 0.73 -12.25
C ASP A 252 21.92 1.42 -12.66
N ARG A 253 22.36 2.44 -11.91
CA ARG A 253 23.52 3.25 -12.29
C ARG A 253 24.23 3.86 -11.08
N VAL A 254 25.49 4.19 -11.26
CA VAL A 254 26.27 5.05 -10.35
C VAL A 254 26.64 6.34 -11.05
N THR A 255 26.51 7.46 -10.34
CA THR A 255 26.91 8.79 -10.79
C THR A 255 28.12 9.26 -9.99
N VAL A 256 29.13 9.74 -10.68
CA VAL A 256 30.36 10.30 -10.11
C VAL A 256 30.56 11.66 -10.74
N GLU A 257 30.39 12.74 -9.95
CA GLU A 257 30.40 14.12 -10.50
C GLU A 257 29.39 14.28 -11.66
N GLU A 258 29.87 14.49 -12.89
CA GLU A 258 29.04 14.60 -14.09
C GLU A 258 28.97 13.31 -14.91
N GLU A 259 29.75 12.29 -14.53
CA GLU A 259 29.78 11.00 -15.26
C GLU A 259 28.73 10.02 -14.71
N GLN A 260 28.20 9.20 -15.60
CA GLN A 260 27.20 8.16 -15.27
C GLN A 260 27.66 6.81 -15.82
N PHE A 261 27.69 5.81 -14.96
CA PHE A 261 28.03 4.44 -15.30
C PHE A 261 26.82 3.54 -15.04
N LEU A 262 26.39 2.77 -16.04
CA LEU A 262 25.35 1.75 -15.87
C LEU A 262 25.93 0.57 -15.10
N LEU A 263 25.28 0.16 -14.00
CA LEU A 263 25.73 -0.96 -13.18
C LEU A 263 25.75 -2.30 -13.93
N ASP A 264 24.96 -2.41 -14.99
CA ASP A 264 25.02 -3.59 -15.87
C ASP A 264 26.34 -3.74 -16.61
N HIS A 265 27.09 -2.67 -16.78
CA HIS A 265 28.41 -2.67 -17.44
C HIS A 265 29.59 -2.59 -16.48
N VAL A 266 29.31 -2.47 -15.18
CA VAL A 266 30.33 -2.36 -14.12
C VAL A 266 30.41 -3.69 -13.36
N ASN A 267 31.60 -4.23 -13.18
CA ASN A 267 31.82 -5.47 -12.43
C ASN A 267 32.12 -5.20 -10.96
N GLU A 268 32.88 -4.16 -10.68
CA GLU A 268 33.30 -3.81 -9.33
C GLU A 268 33.44 -2.31 -9.15
N ILE A 269 32.99 -1.83 -7.98
CA ILE A 269 33.24 -0.48 -7.47
C ILE A 269 33.83 -0.63 -6.09
N SER A 270 34.95 0.04 -5.82
CA SER A 270 35.62 -0.03 -4.53
C SER A 270 36.12 1.34 -4.11
N GLY A 271 36.43 1.49 -2.82
CA GLY A 271 36.96 2.75 -2.30
C GLY A 271 36.92 2.81 -0.79
N VAL A 272 37.13 4.02 -0.29
CA VAL A 272 37.16 4.35 1.14
C VAL A 272 36.08 5.41 1.41
N ALA A 273 35.09 5.07 2.19
CA ALA A 273 33.95 5.92 2.53
C ALA A 273 34.15 6.59 3.90
N ARG A 274 33.78 7.87 3.99
CA ARG A 274 33.65 8.62 5.24
C ARG A 274 32.25 8.70 5.75
N GLU A 275 31.27 8.83 4.83
CA GLU A 275 29.89 9.05 5.19
C GLU A 275 28.98 8.38 4.17
N LEU A 276 27.99 7.67 4.69
CA LEU A 276 26.90 7.08 3.91
C LEU A 276 25.61 7.83 4.21
N LEU A 277 25.04 8.45 3.17
CA LEU A 277 23.75 9.13 3.23
C LEU A 277 22.69 8.26 2.54
N ILE A 278 21.78 7.75 3.33
CA ILE A 278 20.62 7.00 2.83
C ILE A 278 19.43 7.95 2.84
N PRO A 279 18.93 8.42 1.68
CA PRO A 279 17.69 9.20 1.64
C PRO A 279 16.53 8.34 2.12
N ARG A 280 15.78 8.82 3.10
CA ARG A 280 14.57 8.18 3.60
C ARG A 280 13.37 8.97 3.13
N GLU A 281 12.49 8.35 2.35
CA GLU A 281 11.15 8.86 2.20
C GLU A 281 10.33 8.43 3.43
N ALA A 282 9.75 9.40 4.14
CA ALA A 282 8.95 9.15 5.34
C ALA A 282 7.68 8.33 5.04
N MET A 283 7.16 8.42 3.80
CA MET A 283 5.89 7.81 3.41
C MET A 283 5.82 7.56 1.89
N GLY A 284 5.04 6.57 1.46
CA GLY A 284 4.79 6.26 0.07
C GLY A 284 3.91 7.29 -0.63
N ARG A 285 4.22 7.65 -1.88
CA ARG A 285 3.33 8.52 -2.69
C ARG A 285 1.97 7.86 -2.99
N GLY A 286 1.87 6.54 -2.86
CA GLY A 286 0.62 5.79 -2.95
C GLY A 286 -0.36 6.17 -1.85
N ASP A 287 0.12 6.37 -0.62
CA ASP A 287 -0.70 6.75 0.53
C ASP A 287 -1.40 8.10 0.35
N LEU A 288 -0.71 9.07 -0.31
CA LEU A 288 -1.28 10.39 -0.62
C LEU A 288 -2.54 10.24 -1.49
N LYS A 289 -2.41 9.46 -2.56
CA LYS A 289 -3.50 9.22 -3.51
C LYS A 289 -4.59 8.34 -2.89
N PHE A 290 -4.21 7.44 -1.97
CA PHE A 290 -5.16 6.58 -1.27
C PHE A 290 -6.03 7.37 -0.30
N LEU A 291 -5.44 8.30 0.48
CA LEU A 291 -6.22 9.21 1.32
C LEU A 291 -7.08 10.17 0.48
N ALA A 292 -6.62 10.59 -0.69
CA ALA A 292 -7.43 11.34 -1.64
C ALA A 292 -8.65 10.54 -2.13
N ALA A 293 -8.49 9.24 -2.41
CA ALA A 293 -9.61 8.37 -2.77
C ALA A 293 -10.61 8.22 -1.59
N ILE A 294 -10.12 8.10 -0.36
CA ILE A 294 -10.97 8.10 0.85
C ILE A 294 -11.80 9.40 0.90
N GLY A 295 -11.15 10.56 0.69
CA GLY A 295 -11.83 11.85 0.65
C GLY A 295 -12.88 11.95 -0.45
N ALA A 296 -12.61 11.40 -1.64
CA ALA A 296 -13.54 11.40 -2.76
C ALA A 296 -14.85 10.66 -2.47
N PHE A 297 -14.83 9.61 -1.65
CA PHE A 297 -16.02 8.83 -1.26
C PHE A 297 -16.71 9.33 0.00
N LEU A 298 -15.95 9.77 1.02
CA LEU A 298 -16.47 10.01 2.38
C LEU A 298 -16.39 11.49 2.82
N GLY A 299 -15.86 12.37 1.97
CA GLY A 299 -15.73 13.78 2.28
C GLY A 299 -14.54 14.13 3.21
N TRP A 300 -14.40 15.44 3.50
CA TRP A 300 -13.23 15.98 4.19
C TRP A 300 -13.09 15.56 5.65
N ARG A 301 -14.21 15.36 6.36
CA ARG A 301 -14.20 14.90 7.77
C ARG A 301 -13.58 13.51 7.89
N ALA A 302 -13.92 12.62 6.96
CA ALA A 302 -13.35 11.28 6.88
C ALA A 302 -11.83 11.31 6.62
N VAL A 303 -11.35 12.26 5.81
CA VAL A 303 -9.91 12.44 5.57
C VAL A 303 -9.17 12.71 6.88
N LEU A 304 -9.64 13.67 7.67
CA LEU A 304 -9.02 14.03 8.95
C LEU A 304 -9.09 12.88 9.95
N PHE A 305 -10.24 12.25 10.07
CA PHE A 305 -10.43 11.12 10.98
C PHE A 305 -9.57 9.91 10.58
N SER A 306 -9.56 9.54 9.29
CA SER A 306 -8.78 8.40 8.81
C SER A 306 -7.28 8.62 9.01
N LEU A 307 -6.80 9.84 8.80
CA LEU A 307 -5.42 10.19 9.06
C LEU A 307 -5.07 10.09 10.55
N PHE A 308 -5.92 10.65 11.41
CA PHE A 308 -5.72 10.59 12.86
C PHE A 308 -5.79 9.16 13.40
N ALA A 309 -6.86 8.43 13.08
CA ALA A 309 -7.08 7.07 13.54
C ALA A 309 -6.01 6.11 12.98
N GLY A 310 -5.64 6.29 11.71
CA GLY A 310 -4.58 5.53 11.07
C GLY A 310 -3.21 5.77 11.70
N SER A 311 -2.88 7.02 12.01
CA SER A 311 -1.63 7.37 12.68
C SER A 311 -1.57 6.83 14.11
N LEU A 312 -2.67 6.91 14.85
CA LEU A 312 -2.78 6.37 16.21
C LEU A 312 -2.60 4.84 16.21
N LEU A 313 -3.33 4.15 15.36
CA LEU A 313 -3.27 2.70 15.24
C LEU A 313 -1.87 2.23 14.78
N GLY A 314 -1.30 2.90 13.78
CA GLY A 314 0.04 2.62 13.29
C GLY A 314 1.11 2.82 14.38
N SER A 315 0.97 3.88 15.19
CA SER A 315 1.87 4.14 16.32
C SER A 315 1.76 3.06 17.41
N VAL A 316 0.54 2.65 17.77
CA VAL A 316 0.31 1.58 18.75
C VAL A 316 0.90 0.25 18.28
N ILE A 317 0.62 -0.15 17.04
CA ILE A 317 1.15 -1.39 16.46
C ILE A 317 2.67 -1.32 16.33
N GLY A 318 3.21 -0.16 15.89
CA GLY A 318 4.64 0.08 15.83
C GLY A 318 5.32 -0.09 17.20
N LEU A 319 4.74 0.48 18.24
CA LEU A 319 5.23 0.36 19.62
C LEU A 319 5.19 -1.10 20.13
N ILE A 320 4.07 -1.80 19.90
CA ILE A 320 3.94 -3.21 20.29
C ILE A 320 4.99 -4.08 19.59
N THR A 321 5.21 -3.89 18.28
CA THR A 321 6.20 -4.67 17.52
C THR A 321 7.62 -4.38 17.97
N LEU A 322 7.90 -3.16 18.42
CA LEU A 322 9.18 -2.77 18.99
C LEU A 322 9.42 -3.44 20.35
N ILE A 323 8.44 -3.36 21.28
CA ILE A 323 8.52 -3.94 22.63
C ILE A 323 8.67 -5.47 22.56
N THR A 324 8.02 -6.12 21.60
CA THR A 324 8.12 -7.58 21.42
C THR A 324 9.42 -8.03 20.75
N GLY A 325 10.33 -7.11 20.39
CA GLY A 325 11.62 -7.40 19.76
C GLY A 325 11.53 -8.00 18.36
N LYS A 326 10.33 -8.03 17.77
CA LYS A 326 10.09 -8.62 16.45
C LYS A 326 10.54 -7.74 15.29
N ARG A 327 10.82 -6.45 15.54
CA ARG A 327 11.27 -5.48 14.53
C ARG A 327 12.30 -4.51 15.10
N VAL A 328 13.16 -4.03 14.23
CA VAL A 328 14.11 -2.94 14.53
C VAL A 328 13.36 -1.60 14.44
N TRP A 329 13.76 -0.58 15.23
CA TRP A 329 13.18 0.78 15.24
C TRP A 329 12.92 1.37 13.85
N SER A 330 13.64 0.92 12.85
CA SER A 330 13.65 1.45 11.48
C SER A 330 12.85 0.61 10.47
N ALA A 331 12.10 -0.41 10.91
CA ALA A 331 11.31 -1.25 10.01
C ALA A 331 10.16 -0.48 9.37
N LYS A 332 10.00 -0.61 8.04
CA LYS A 332 8.89 0.00 7.29
C LYS A 332 7.56 -0.62 7.75
N LEU A 333 6.57 0.24 8.02
CA LEU A 333 5.19 -0.17 8.29
C LEU A 333 4.32 0.27 7.12
N PRO A 334 3.47 -0.60 6.56
CA PRO A 334 2.51 -0.20 5.54
C PRO A 334 1.48 0.74 6.17
N PHE A 335 1.29 1.94 5.61
CA PHE A 335 0.36 2.93 6.18
C PHE A 335 -1.05 2.79 5.61
N GLY A 336 -1.19 2.29 4.39
CA GLY A 336 -2.47 2.07 3.73
C GLY A 336 -3.50 1.29 4.54
N PRO A 337 -3.14 0.16 5.19
CA PRO A 337 -4.04 -0.60 6.05
C PRO A 337 -4.64 0.21 7.19
N TYR A 338 -3.85 1.08 7.81
CA TYR A 338 -4.31 1.91 8.92
C TYR A 338 -5.24 3.04 8.44
N LEU A 339 -4.95 3.62 7.27
CA LEU A 339 -5.85 4.58 6.63
C LEU A 339 -7.19 3.91 6.25
N ALA A 340 -7.15 2.70 5.69
CA ALA A 340 -8.34 1.94 5.34
C ALA A 340 -9.20 1.61 6.57
N PHE A 341 -8.56 1.22 7.68
CA PHE A 341 -9.25 1.00 8.95
C PHE A 341 -9.95 2.27 9.44
N GLY A 342 -9.25 3.41 9.42
CA GLY A 342 -9.83 4.70 9.79
C GLY A 342 -11.01 5.07 8.89
N ALA A 343 -10.91 4.85 7.59
CA ALA A 343 -11.97 5.13 6.62
C ALA A 343 -13.21 4.25 6.84
N ILE A 344 -13.03 2.94 7.08
CA ILE A 344 -14.12 2.01 7.40
C ILE A 344 -14.75 2.41 8.74
N SER A 345 -13.95 2.73 9.75
CA SER A 345 -14.46 3.18 11.05
C SER A 345 -15.29 4.46 10.92
N TRP A 346 -14.83 5.43 10.13
CA TRP A 346 -15.62 6.64 9.86
C TRP A 346 -16.91 6.34 9.11
N MET A 347 -16.85 5.49 8.10
CA MET A 347 -18.03 5.12 7.29
C MET A 347 -19.16 4.56 8.14
N PHE A 348 -18.87 3.72 9.14
CA PHE A 348 -19.88 3.12 10.00
C PHE A 348 -20.20 3.91 11.27
N PHE A 349 -19.23 4.64 11.83
CA PHE A 349 -19.35 5.25 13.16
C PHE A 349 -19.10 6.76 13.17
N GLY A 350 -18.95 7.40 12.00
CA GLY A 350 -18.63 8.84 11.90
C GLY A 350 -19.64 9.73 12.61
N ASP A 351 -20.93 9.46 12.42
CA ASP A 351 -22.02 10.23 13.07
C ASP A 351 -22.02 10.05 14.59
N VAL A 352 -21.77 8.84 15.07
CA VAL A 352 -21.68 8.55 16.51
C VAL A 352 -20.49 9.29 17.12
N PHE A 353 -19.36 9.28 16.41
CA PHE A 353 -18.17 10.01 16.84
C PHE A 353 -18.42 11.52 16.89
N LEU A 354 -19.07 12.10 15.89
CA LEU A 354 -19.39 13.52 15.85
C LEU A 354 -20.35 13.92 16.98
N GLN A 355 -21.37 13.11 17.25
CA GLN A 355 -22.29 13.34 18.37
C GLN A 355 -21.58 13.28 19.72
N TRP A 356 -20.75 12.26 19.92
CA TRP A 356 -19.95 12.12 21.14
C TRP A 356 -19.03 13.33 21.35
N TYR A 357 -18.32 13.74 20.30
CA TYR A 357 -17.42 14.90 20.35
C TYR A 357 -18.17 16.22 20.59
N GLY A 358 -19.34 16.40 19.95
CA GLY A 358 -20.19 17.55 20.15
C GLY A 358 -20.69 17.65 21.59
N ASN A 359 -21.10 16.54 22.19
CA ASN A 359 -21.52 16.48 23.60
C ASN A 359 -20.37 16.75 24.58
N LEU A 360 -19.12 16.42 24.20
CA LEU A 360 -17.96 16.73 25.04
C LEU A 360 -17.63 18.23 25.06
N LEU A 361 -17.88 18.92 23.94
CA LEU A 361 -17.62 20.36 23.82
C LEU A 361 -18.75 21.24 24.39
N ASN A 362 -19.98 20.71 24.46
CA ASN A 362 -21.16 21.40 25.03
C ASN A 362 -21.80 20.49 26.10
N PRO A 363 -21.18 20.40 27.30
CA PRO A 363 -21.68 19.58 28.40
C PRO A 363 -22.99 20.08 29.00
#